data_99bc61a9ea3f33cdd48219591e75d225
#
_entry.id   99bc61a9ea3f33cdd48219591e75d225
#
_cell.length_a   1.000
_cell.length_b   1.000
_cell.length_c   1.000
_cell.angle_alpha   90.00
_cell.angle_beta   90.00
_cell.angle_gamma   90.00
#
_symmetry.space_group_name_H-M   'P 1'
#
loop_
_entity.id
_entity.type
_entity.pdbx_description
1 polymer ?
#
loop_
_entity_poly.entity_id
_entity_poly.type
_entity_poly.pdbx_seq_one_letter_code
_entity_poly.pdbx_strand_id
1 'polypeptide(L)'
;MIYIGKAKNLKKRVSSYFGKSIKDRKTHQIKILTDNIETFSTNTESEALLVEQSLIKENLPRFNILLRDDKTYPYVHFSMEHKYPSISMKRSKHAVSKNFFGPFISVQAVKSTIKDLQKIYQIRNCSDTTFNNRSRPCIEYQMQRC
;
A
#
# COMPACT_ATOMS: atom_id res chain seq x y z
N MET A 1 -0.92 -9.43 -20.43
CA MET A 1 -0.87 -7.95 -20.26
C MET A 1 0.56 -7.46 -20.48
N ILE A 2 0.77 -6.39 -21.25
CA ILE A 2 2.13 -5.94 -21.62
C ILE A 2 2.56 -4.65 -20.91
N TYR A 3 1.61 -3.79 -20.58
CA TYR A 3 1.84 -2.51 -19.92
C TYR A 3 0.63 -2.08 -19.09
N ILE A 4 0.87 -1.49 -17.92
CA ILE A 4 -0.13 -0.90 -17.03
C ILE A 4 0.31 0.52 -16.70
N GLY A 5 -0.62 1.47 -16.62
CA GLY A 5 -0.29 2.84 -16.26
C GLY A 5 -1.49 3.67 -15.89
N LYS A 6 -1.31 4.61 -14.95
CA LYS A 6 -2.34 5.57 -14.55
C LYS A 6 -2.26 6.88 -15.33
N ALA A 7 -3.37 7.60 -15.40
CA ALA A 7 -3.41 8.95 -15.94
C ALA A 7 -4.60 9.74 -15.38
N LYS A 8 -4.43 11.05 -15.20
CA LYS A 8 -5.55 11.97 -14.92
C LYS A 8 -6.50 12.14 -16.12
N ASN A 9 -5.97 11.96 -17.33
CA ASN A 9 -6.73 12.02 -18.58
C ASN A 9 -6.31 10.85 -19.47
N LEU A 10 -7.16 9.81 -19.51
CA LEU A 10 -6.91 8.59 -20.28
C LEU A 10 -6.81 8.87 -21.78
N LYS A 11 -7.67 9.74 -22.34
CA LYS A 11 -7.64 10.08 -23.77
C LYS A 11 -6.29 10.67 -24.18
N LYS A 12 -5.78 11.65 -23.42
CA LYS A 12 -4.44 12.24 -23.70
C LYS A 12 -3.35 11.19 -23.52
N ARG A 13 -3.44 10.34 -22.51
CA ARG A 13 -2.45 9.29 -22.25
C ARG A 13 -2.40 8.27 -23.38
N VAL A 14 -3.53 7.71 -23.78
CA VAL A 14 -3.62 6.76 -24.90
C VAL A 14 -3.13 7.41 -26.19
N SER A 15 -3.58 8.63 -26.52
CA SER A 15 -3.11 9.34 -27.71
C SER A 15 -1.61 9.54 -27.74
N SER A 16 -0.94 9.70 -26.58
CA SER A 16 0.53 9.82 -26.53
C SER A 16 1.26 8.53 -26.92
N TYR A 17 0.65 7.37 -26.71
CA TYR A 17 1.21 6.08 -27.11
C TYR A 17 0.96 5.75 -28.58
N PHE A 18 -0.16 6.23 -29.16
CA PHE A 18 -0.58 5.89 -30.53
C PHE A 18 -0.40 7.05 -31.54
N GLY A 19 0.19 8.16 -31.13
CA GLY A 19 0.48 9.31 -31.98
C GLY A 19 1.40 8.99 -33.17
N LYS A 20 1.48 9.95 -34.14
CA LYS A 20 2.28 9.80 -35.35
C LYS A 20 3.80 9.95 -35.11
N SER A 21 4.20 10.71 -34.08
CA SER A 21 5.61 11.01 -33.79
C SER A 21 6.02 10.41 -32.45
N ILE A 22 6.27 9.10 -32.42
CA ILE A 22 6.76 8.40 -31.22
C ILE A 22 8.30 8.38 -31.30
N LYS A 23 8.96 9.12 -30.40
CA LYS A 23 10.44 9.18 -30.33
C LYS A 23 11.03 8.07 -29.45
N ASP A 24 10.24 7.50 -28.52
CA ASP A 24 10.72 6.52 -27.57
C ASP A 24 10.52 5.09 -28.07
N ARG A 25 11.61 4.32 -28.07
CA ARG A 25 11.64 2.92 -28.52
C ARG A 25 10.67 2.02 -27.75
N LYS A 26 10.55 2.25 -26.43
CA LYS A 26 9.64 1.49 -25.58
C LYS A 26 8.18 1.73 -25.96
N THR A 27 7.80 3.00 -26.12
CA THR A 27 6.44 3.39 -26.53
C THR A 27 6.09 2.86 -27.91
N HIS A 28 7.06 2.83 -28.84
CA HIS A 28 6.88 2.23 -30.15
C HIS A 28 6.62 0.71 -30.07
N GLN A 29 7.36 -0.01 -29.22
CA GLN A 29 7.15 -1.44 -29.02
C GLN A 29 5.77 -1.73 -28.36
N ILE A 30 5.36 -0.93 -27.37
CA ILE A 30 4.04 -1.05 -26.77
C ILE A 30 2.96 -0.88 -27.85
N LYS A 31 3.07 0.14 -28.72
CA LYS A 31 2.13 0.38 -29.82
C LYS A 31 1.97 -0.82 -30.74
N ILE A 32 3.08 -1.44 -31.16
CA ILE A 32 3.06 -2.59 -32.08
C ILE A 32 2.46 -3.83 -31.44
N LEU A 33 2.73 -4.05 -30.15
CA LEU A 33 2.33 -5.26 -29.44
C LEU A 33 0.96 -5.15 -28.74
N THR A 34 0.30 -3.99 -28.86
CA THR A 34 -1.01 -3.78 -28.22
C THR A 34 -2.13 -4.20 -29.15
N ASP A 35 -2.87 -5.23 -28.77
CA ASP A 35 -4.09 -5.68 -29.44
C ASP A 35 -5.33 -5.05 -28.84
N ASN A 36 -5.38 -4.87 -27.50
CA ASN A 36 -6.51 -4.33 -26.79
C ASN A 36 -6.09 -3.36 -25.66
N ILE A 37 -7.00 -2.46 -25.28
CA ILE A 37 -6.82 -1.50 -24.18
C ILE A 37 -8.02 -1.59 -23.25
N GLU A 38 -7.75 -1.92 -22.01
CA GLU A 38 -8.72 -1.89 -20.93
C GLU A 38 -8.52 -0.65 -20.07
N THR A 39 -9.62 -0.03 -19.63
CA THR A 39 -9.57 1.18 -18.81
C THR A 39 -10.46 1.05 -17.59
N PHE A 40 -9.98 1.54 -16.45
CA PHE A 40 -10.71 1.60 -15.18
C PHE A 40 -10.74 3.03 -14.69
N SER A 41 -11.88 3.49 -14.19
CA SER A 41 -12.00 4.79 -13.52
C SER A 41 -11.92 4.60 -12.01
N THR A 42 -11.23 5.50 -11.34
CA THR A 42 -11.16 5.57 -9.88
C THR A 42 -11.59 6.96 -9.41
N ASN A 43 -12.07 7.07 -8.19
CA ASN A 43 -12.54 8.36 -7.65
C ASN A 43 -11.39 9.28 -7.26
N THR A 44 -10.23 8.72 -6.92
CA THR A 44 -9.07 9.48 -6.46
C THR A 44 -7.79 9.04 -7.17
N GLU A 45 -6.81 9.94 -7.23
CA GLU A 45 -5.48 9.63 -7.75
C GLU A 45 -4.77 8.58 -6.88
N SER A 46 -5.08 8.57 -5.61
CA SER A 46 -4.55 7.60 -4.64
C SER A 46 -5.03 6.18 -4.93
N GLU A 47 -6.32 6.02 -5.21
CA GLU A 47 -6.88 4.74 -5.65
C GLU A 47 -6.28 4.29 -6.97
N ALA A 48 -6.15 5.19 -7.95
CA ALA A 48 -5.50 4.88 -9.22
C ALA A 48 -4.08 4.35 -9.04
N LEU A 49 -3.32 4.92 -8.12
CA LEU A 49 -1.97 4.46 -7.80
C LEU A 49 -1.96 3.06 -7.18
N LEU A 50 -2.90 2.78 -6.27
CA LEU A 50 -3.03 1.45 -5.64
C LEU A 50 -3.43 0.38 -6.65
N VAL A 51 -4.41 0.68 -7.52
CA VAL A 51 -4.84 -0.22 -8.59
C VAL A 51 -3.69 -0.50 -9.56
N GLU A 52 -2.98 0.53 -10.04
CA GLU A 52 -1.81 0.38 -10.92
C GLU A 52 -0.78 -0.56 -10.28
N GLN A 53 -0.42 -0.33 -9.03
CA GLN A 53 0.59 -1.13 -8.33
C GLN A 53 0.15 -2.58 -8.10
N SER A 54 -1.12 -2.80 -7.75
CA SER A 54 -1.67 -4.13 -7.56
C SER A 54 -1.65 -4.92 -8.86
N LEU A 55 -2.11 -4.31 -9.95
CA LEU A 55 -2.11 -4.92 -11.26
C LEU A 55 -0.69 -5.21 -11.79
N ILE A 56 0.28 -4.32 -11.53
CA ILE A 56 1.69 -4.55 -11.90
C ILE A 56 2.27 -5.74 -11.13
N LYS A 57 1.96 -5.88 -9.83
CA LYS A 57 2.44 -7.00 -9.02
C LYS A 57 1.82 -8.33 -9.44
N GLU A 58 0.55 -8.32 -9.79
CA GLU A 58 -0.19 -9.51 -10.20
C GLU A 58 0.24 -10.00 -11.59
N ASN A 59 0.36 -9.08 -12.55
CA ASN A 59 0.56 -9.41 -13.96
C ASN A 59 2.01 -9.34 -14.44
N LEU A 60 2.91 -8.72 -13.67
CA LEU A 60 4.33 -8.54 -14.00
C LEU A 60 4.58 -8.08 -15.45
N PRO A 61 3.95 -6.99 -15.91
CA PRO A 61 3.94 -6.61 -17.32
C PRO A 61 5.34 -6.22 -17.81
N ARG A 62 5.71 -6.74 -18.99
CA ARG A 62 7.06 -6.63 -19.57
C ARG A 62 7.57 -5.19 -19.70
N PHE A 63 6.69 -4.25 -19.99
CA PHE A 63 7.08 -2.85 -20.23
C PHE A 63 6.91 -1.94 -19.00
N ASN A 64 6.48 -2.46 -17.87
CA ASN A 64 6.58 -1.71 -16.63
C ASN A 64 7.99 -1.89 -16.08
N ILE A 65 8.63 -0.78 -15.74
CA ILE A 65 9.82 -0.82 -14.90
C ILE A 65 9.32 -1.30 -13.54
N LEU A 66 9.62 -2.55 -13.22
CA LEU A 66 9.51 -3.00 -11.84
C LEU A 66 10.34 -2.03 -11.03
N LEU A 67 9.67 -1.18 -10.28
CA LEU A 67 10.35 -0.42 -9.25
C LEU A 67 10.99 -1.48 -8.36
N ARG A 68 12.31 -1.62 -8.45
CA ARG A 68 13.11 -2.53 -7.60
C ARG A 68 13.02 -2.12 -6.13
N ASP A 69 12.46 -0.96 -5.87
CA ASP A 69 12.08 -0.49 -4.55
C ASP A 69 10.88 -1.31 -4.07
N ASP A 70 11.22 -2.41 -3.41
CA ASP A 70 10.33 -3.36 -2.76
C ASP A 70 9.62 -2.72 -1.54
N LYS A 71 9.41 -1.41 -1.61
CA LYS A 71 8.69 -0.61 -0.60
C LYS A 71 7.23 -1.02 -0.64
N THR A 72 6.92 -2.05 0.12
CA THR A 72 5.55 -2.43 0.37
C THR A 72 4.83 -1.32 1.11
N TYR A 73 3.58 -1.06 0.72
CA TYR A 73 2.73 -0.12 1.43
C TYR A 73 2.57 -0.52 2.91
N PRO A 74 2.42 0.47 3.80
CA PRO A 74 2.11 0.20 5.19
C PRO A 74 0.69 -0.34 5.35
N TYR A 75 0.54 -1.26 6.28
CA TYR A 75 -0.72 -1.81 6.76
C TYR A 75 -0.85 -1.54 8.24
N VAL A 76 -2.06 -1.39 8.72
CA VAL A 76 -2.39 -1.46 10.13
C VAL A 76 -2.62 -2.93 10.48
N HIS A 77 -1.90 -3.43 11.47
CA HIS A 77 -2.00 -4.81 11.95
C HIS A 77 -2.50 -4.84 13.37
N PHE A 78 -3.56 -5.59 13.62
CA PHE A 78 -4.06 -5.90 14.95
C PHE A 78 -3.55 -7.26 15.38
N SER A 79 -2.82 -7.32 16.50
CA SER A 79 -2.43 -8.57 17.14
C SER A 79 -3.49 -8.94 18.17
N MET A 80 -4.29 -9.97 17.85
CA MET A 80 -5.39 -10.46 18.70
C MET A 80 -5.04 -11.73 19.45
N GLU A 81 -3.85 -12.27 19.26
CA GLU A 81 -3.40 -13.55 19.84
C GLU A 81 -3.04 -13.42 21.33
N HIS A 82 -2.69 -12.22 21.75
CA HIS A 82 -2.32 -11.93 23.14
C HIS A 82 -3.54 -11.47 23.93
N LYS A 83 -3.61 -11.78 25.25
CA LYS A 83 -4.66 -11.34 26.17
C LYS A 83 -4.90 -9.81 26.10
N TYR A 84 -3.85 -9.05 25.87
CA TYR A 84 -3.91 -7.61 25.66
C TYR A 84 -3.58 -7.31 24.19
N PRO A 85 -4.59 -7.06 23.35
CA PRO A 85 -4.40 -6.76 21.93
C PRO A 85 -3.46 -5.58 21.71
N SER A 86 -2.77 -5.59 20.58
CA SER A 86 -1.92 -4.47 20.16
C SER A 86 -2.19 -4.06 18.73
N ILE A 87 -1.95 -2.78 18.44
CA ILE A 87 -2.06 -2.22 17.09
C ILE A 87 -0.69 -1.69 16.66
N SER A 88 -0.26 -2.07 15.45
CA SER A 88 1.05 -1.68 14.92
C SER A 88 1.02 -1.47 13.42
N MET A 89 1.97 -0.69 12.91
CA MET A 89 2.19 -0.59 11.47
C MET A 89 3.14 -1.71 11.04
N LYS A 90 2.73 -2.48 10.05
CA LYS A 90 3.59 -3.48 9.40
C LYS A 90 3.65 -3.26 7.89
N ARG A 91 4.75 -3.65 7.28
CA ARG A 91 4.87 -3.73 5.82
C ARG A 91 4.89 -5.20 5.43
N SER A 92 4.01 -5.61 4.56
CA SER A 92 3.92 -7.00 4.12
C SER A 92 3.68 -7.08 2.62
N LYS A 93 4.34 -8.05 1.98
CA LYS A 93 4.10 -8.41 0.57
C LYS A 93 2.81 -9.22 0.42
N HIS A 94 2.38 -9.91 1.46
CA HIS A 94 1.27 -10.87 1.49
C HIS A 94 0.36 -10.63 2.70
N ALA A 95 -0.22 -9.42 2.79
CA ALA A 95 -1.14 -9.08 3.87
C ALA A 95 -2.55 -9.64 3.61
N VAL A 96 -2.68 -10.96 3.60
CA VAL A 96 -3.96 -11.67 3.34
C VAL A 96 -4.66 -12.12 4.62
N SER A 97 -4.15 -11.77 5.81
CA SER A 97 -4.79 -12.16 7.06
C SER A 97 -5.88 -11.17 7.48
N LYS A 98 -6.93 -11.67 8.17
CA LYS A 98 -8.06 -10.87 8.67
C LYS A 98 -7.65 -9.70 9.59
N ASN A 99 -6.43 -9.71 10.09
CA ASN A 99 -5.91 -8.72 11.04
C ASN A 99 -5.09 -7.61 10.39
N PHE A 100 -5.00 -7.56 9.05
CA PHE A 100 -4.30 -6.52 8.31
C PHE A 100 -5.31 -5.63 7.58
N PHE A 101 -5.21 -4.32 7.80
CA PHE A 101 -6.04 -3.30 7.16
C PHE A 101 -5.15 -2.40 6.29
N GLY A 102 -5.57 -2.13 5.08
CA GLY A 102 -4.83 -1.37 4.08
C GLY A 102 -4.85 -2.07 2.72
N PRO A 103 -4.00 -1.74 1.78
CA PRO A 103 -2.78 -0.91 1.92
C PRO A 103 -3.07 0.60 2.04
N PHE A 104 -2.21 1.31 2.75
CA PHE A 104 -2.27 2.77 2.85
C PHE A 104 -1.10 3.42 2.13
N ILE A 105 -1.29 4.63 1.59
CA ILE A 105 -0.26 5.34 0.83
C ILE A 105 0.69 6.11 1.76
N SER A 106 0.12 6.79 2.78
CA SER A 106 0.87 7.63 3.68
C SER A 106 1.27 6.92 4.98
N VAL A 107 2.56 6.69 5.14
CA VAL A 107 3.15 6.16 6.39
C VAL A 107 2.86 7.09 7.58
N GLN A 108 2.92 8.40 7.34
CA GLN A 108 2.71 9.39 8.40
C GLN A 108 1.25 9.38 8.89
N ALA A 109 0.29 9.34 7.97
CA ALA A 109 -1.12 9.23 8.32
C ALA A 109 -1.41 7.94 9.11
N VAL A 110 -0.87 6.80 8.68
CA VAL A 110 -1.01 5.52 9.41
C VAL A 110 -0.46 5.62 10.83
N LYS A 111 0.74 6.18 11.00
CA LYS A 111 1.35 6.34 12.33
C LYS A 111 0.54 7.27 13.23
N SER A 112 0.01 8.37 12.69
CA SER A 112 -0.85 9.30 13.44
C SER A 112 -2.14 8.59 13.87
N THR A 113 -2.83 7.95 12.94
CA THR A 113 -4.08 7.22 13.22
C THR A 113 -3.86 6.11 14.28
N ILE A 114 -2.76 5.34 14.19
CA ILE A 114 -2.43 4.33 15.21
C ILE A 114 -2.26 4.97 16.58
N LYS A 115 -1.54 6.09 16.68
CA LYS A 115 -1.37 6.84 17.93
C LYS A 115 -2.70 7.28 18.52
N ASP A 116 -3.59 7.82 17.68
CA ASP A 116 -4.90 8.29 18.11
C ASP A 116 -5.77 7.14 18.59
N LEU A 117 -5.79 6.01 17.86
CA LEU A 117 -6.51 4.80 18.28
C LEU A 117 -5.98 4.22 19.59
N GLN A 118 -4.65 4.17 19.76
CA GLN A 118 -4.03 3.71 20.99
C GLN A 118 -4.44 4.60 22.19
N LYS A 119 -4.49 5.90 22.00
CA LYS A 119 -4.88 6.87 23.02
C LYS A 119 -6.37 6.79 23.37
N ILE A 120 -7.26 6.70 22.38
CA ILE A 120 -8.71 6.69 22.57
C ILE A 120 -9.17 5.37 23.21
N TYR A 121 -8.68 4.25 22.69
CA TYR A 121 -9.10 2.92 23.10
C TYR A 121 -8.16 2.27 24.13
N GLN A 122 -7.15 2.99 24.60
CA GLN A 122 -6.15 2.50 25.57
C GLN A 122 -5.51 1.18 25.14
N ILE A 123 -5.24 1.04 23.82
CA ILE A 123 -4.65 -0.16 23.24
C ILE A 123 -3.17 -0.19 23.53
N ARG A 124 -2.67 -1.33 23.95
CA ARG A 124 -1.25 -1.56 24.23
C ARG A 124 -0.36 -1.18 23.02
N ASN A 125 0.67 -0.37 23.28
CA ASN A 125 1.64 0.09 22.27
C ASN A 125 2.97 -0.68 22.28
N CYS A 126 3.26 -1.46 23.32
CA CYS A 126 4.50 -2.23 23.42
C CYS A 126 4.39 -3.58 22.70
N SER A 127 5.53 -4.15 22.30
CA SER A 127 5.61 -5.50 21.74
C SER A 127 5.34 -6.59 22.79
N ASP A 128 4.98 -7.77 22.34
CA ASP A 128 4.77 -8.92 23.23
C ASP A 128 6.03 -9.27 24.00
N THR A 129 7.18 -9.22 23.37
CA THR A 129 8.48 -9.40 24.02
C THR A 129 8.71 -8.41 25.13
N THR A 130 8.44 -7.12 24.87
CA THR A 130 8.57 -6.07 25.90
C THR A 130 7.58 -6.25 27.02
N PHE A 131 6.36 -6.67 26.72
CA PHE A 131 5.31 -6.92 27.71
C PHE A 131 5.69 -8.09 28.63
N ASN A 132 6.09 -9.22 28.06
CA ASN A 132 6.39 -10.46 28.79
C ASN A 132 7.66 -10.35 29.67
N ASN A 133 8.60 -9.49 29.28
CA ASN A 133 9.84 -9.31 30.04
C ASN A 133 9.73 -8.28 31.18
N ARG A 134 8.53 -7.73 31.43
CA ARG A 134 8.32 -6.76 32.52
C ARG A 134 7.84 -7.44 33.79
N SER A 135 8.46 -7.07 34.89
CA SER A 135 8.04 -7.49 36.25
C SER A 135 7.05 -6.51 36.90
N ARG A 136 6.89 -5.31 36.34
CA ARG A 136 6.01 -4.26 36.88
C ARG A 136 5.27 -3.51 35.78
N PRO A 137 4.08 -2.92 36.05
CA PRO A 137 3.36 -2.07 35.13
C PRO A 137 4.23 -0.91 34.63
N CYS A 138 4.10 -0.55 33.34
CA CYS A 138 4.85 0.55 32.75
C CYS A 138 4.17 1.89 33.00
N ILE A 139 4.87 2.97 32.70
CA ILE A 139 4.38 4.34 32.89
C ILE A 139 3.12 4.64 32.05
N GLU A 140 3.00 4.06 30.85
CA GLU A 140 1.80 4.23 30.01
C GLU A 140 0.56 3.62 30.68
N TYR A 141 0.72 2.45 31.32
CA TYR A 141 -0.35 1.84 32.13
C TYR A 141 -0.73 2.70 33.32
N GLN A 142 0.28 3.24 34.06
CA GLN A 142 0.03 4.12 35.20
C GLN A 142 -0.67 5.43 34.82
N MET A 143 -0.39 5.92 33.58
CA MET A 143 -1.06 7.11 33.03
C MET A 143 -2.41 6.79 32.36
N GLN A 144 -2.92 5.56 32.49
CA GLN A 144 -4.16 5.10 31.85
C GLN A 144 -4.19 5.31 30.32
N ARG A 145 -3.05 5.07 29.66
CA ARG A 145 -2.93 5.17 28.20
C ARG A 145 -2.85 3.81 27.50
N CYS A 146 -2.80 2.74 28.24
CA CYS A 146 -2.92 1.36 27.77
C CYS A 146 -3.41 0.42 28.87
#